data_9d413aa6cfaa572fdf869715c8c6518f
#
_entry.id   9d413aa6cfaa572fdf869715c8c6518f
#
_cell.length_a   1.000
_cell.length_b   1.000
_cell.length_c   1.000
_cell.angle_alpha   90.00
_cell.angle_beta   90.00
_cell.angle_gamma   90.00
#
_symmetry.space_group_name_H-M   'P 1'
#
loop_
_entity.id
_entity.type
_entity.pdbx_description
1 polymer ?
#
loop_
_entity_poly.entity_id
_entity_poly.type
_entity_poly.pdbx_seq_one_letter_code
_entity_poly.pdbx_strand_id
1 'polypeptide(L)'
;MRNKLHFVDVFTRERYAGNQLAVVEDANSLSDDEMQALAAEIGFSETTFVEGKSANKWNVRIFTPNTEIPFAGHPTIGTAYIIREHIASTAPDTVTLELGVGSIPVTVREHDGHETLWMEQQPPEFGPELSHKALADVLSLDDATIDTDLPVQVVST
;
A
#
# COMPACT_ATOMS: atom_id res chain seq x y z
N MET A 1 12.38 16.83 -16.53
CA MET A 1 10.95 16.48 -16.59
C MET A 1 10.26 16.97 -15.33
N ARG A 2 8.94 17.10 -15.35
CA ARG A 2 8.17 17.45 -14.14
C ARG A 2 7.17 16.32 -13.90
N ASN A 3 7.35 15.60 -12.81
CA ASN A 3 6.36 14.65 -12.32
C ASN A 3 5.43 15.37 -11.35
N LYS A 4 4.16 15.00 -11.33
CA LYS A 4 3.24 15.47 -10.29
C LYS A 4 3.38 14.57 -9.06
N LEU A 5 3.29 15.19 -7.90
CA LEU A 5 3.34 14.52 -6.60
C LEU A 5 2.06 14.84 -5.84
N HIS A 6 1.40 13.80 -5.39
CA HIS A 6 0.21 13.89 -4.57
C HIS A 6 0.52 13.39 -3.16
N PHE A 7 0.03 14.07 -2.15
CA PHE A 7 0.02 13.58 -0.78
C PHE A 7 -1.42 13.24 -0.38
N VAL A 8 -1.62 12.07 0.19
CA VAL A 8 -2.92 11.59 0.63
C VAL A 8 -2.80 10.93 2.01
N ASP A 9 -3.80 11.17 2.86
CA ASP A 9 -3.97 10.48 4.13
C ASP A 9 -4.94 9.33 3.92
N VAL A 10 -4.48 8.09 4.10
CA VAL A 10 -5.28 6.88 3.92
C VAL A 10 -5.94 6.46 5.24
N PHE A 11 -7.09 5.78 5.18
CA PHE A 11 -7.91 5.33 6.32
C PHE A 11 -8.50 6.45 7.17
N THR A 12 -8.72 7.64 6.58
CA THR A 12 -9.33 8.77 7.27
C THR A 12 -10.25 9.56 6.36
N ARG A 13 -11.11 10.37 6.94
CA ARG A 13 -11.89 11.44 6.29
C ARG A 13 -11.45 12.84 6.73
N GLU A 14 -10.56 12.88 7.71
CA GLU A 14 -10.03 14.12 8.27
C GLU A 14 -8.61 14.36 7.77
N ARG A 15 -8.30 15.57 7.37
CA ARG A 15 -6.95 15.96 6.95
C ARG A 15 -5.97 15.77 8.11
N TYR A 16 -4.80 15.26 7.80
CA TYR A 16 -3.69 15.09 8.74
C TYR A 16 -3.93 14.03 9.84
N ALA A 17 -4.91 13.17 9.66
CA ALA A 17 -5.29 12.17 10.65
C ALA A 17 -5.10 10.71 10.19
N GLY A 18 -4.68 10.48 8.95
CA GLY A 18 -4.54 9.15 8.35
C GLY A 18 -3.11 8.64 8.28
N ASN A 19 -2.94 7.55 7.51
CA ASN A 19 -1.63 7.04 7.14
C ASN A 19 -1.16 7.74 5.86
N GLN A 20 -0.07 8.45 5.94
CA GLN A 20 0.46 9.28 4.86
C GLN A 20 0.99 8.44 3.70
N LEU A 21 0.68 8.88 2.49
CA LEU A 21 1.21 8.30 1.26
C LEU A 21 1.59 9.40 0.27
N ALA A 22 2.71 9.24 -0.37
CA ALA A 22 3.10 10.01 -1.54
C ALA A 22 2.85 9.19 -2.81
N VAL A 23 2.19 9.79 -3.81
CA VAL A 23 1.92 9.16 -5.11
C VAL A 23 2.55 10.03 -6.20
N VAL A 24 3.51 9.47 -6.93
CA VAL A 24 4.20 10.11 -8.04
C VAL A 24 3.54 9.71 -9.35
N GLU A 25 2.99 10.69 -10.07
CA GLU A 25 2.35 10.51 -11.39
C GLU A 25 3.40 10.54 -12.51
N ASP A 26 3.16 9.81 -13.61
CA ASP A 26 4.01 9.77 -14.80
C ASP A 26 5.46 9.31 -14.54
N ALA A 27 5.61 8.31 -13.67
CA ALA A 27 6.91 7.88 -13.17
C ALA A 27 7.72 7.00 -14.15
N ASN A 28 7.19 6.65 -15.32
CA ASN A 28 7.84 5.79 -16.33
C ASN A 28 9.16 6.34 -16.90
N SER A 29 9.49 7.57 -16.61
CA SER A 29 10.76 8.19 -17.00
C SER A 29 11.82 8.20 -15.91
N LEU A 30 11.48 7.79 -14.69
CA LEU A 30 12.39 7.68 -13.56
C LEU A 30 13.10 6.33 -13.57
N SER A 31 14.38 6.31 -13.25
CA SER A 31 15.13 5.08 -13.00
C SER A 31 14.80 4.53 -11.60
N ASP A 32 15.15 3.25 -11.36
CA ASP A 32 15.00 2.62 -10.05
C ASP A 32 15.72 3.41 -8.95
N ASP A 33 16.93 3.88 -9.23
CA ASP A 33 17.72 4.68 -8.28
C ASP A 33 17.07 6.04 -7.98
N GLU A 34 16.45 6.68 -8.98
CA GLU A 34 15.73 7.94 -8.80
C GLU A 34 14.44 7.74 -7.99
N MET A 35 13.68 6.66 -8.24
CA MET A 35 12.50 6.31 -7.45
C MET A 35 12.88 6.05 -5.99
N GLN A 36 13.93 5.26 -5.75
CA GLN A 36 14.41 4.95 -4.41
C GLN A 36 14.92 6.21 -3.68
N ALA A 37 15.67 7.06 -4.37
CA ALA A 37 16.16 8.31 -3.79
C ALA A 37 15.00 9.26 -3.43
N LEU A 38 13.99 9.36 -4.29
CA LEU A 38 12.81 10.19 -4.03
C LEU A 38 11.98 9.65 -2.85
N ALA A 39 11.79 8.33 -2.76
CA ALA A 39 11.11 7.72 -1.63
C ALA A 39 11.86 7.97 -0.30
N ALA A 40 13.19 7.89 -0.31
CA ALA A 40 14.03 8.19 0.85
C ALA A 40 13.96 9.69 1.24
N GLU A 41 13.93 10.60 0.25
CA GLU A 41 13.83 12.05 0.48
C GLU A 41 12.48 12.46 1.08
N ILE A 42 11.37 11.85 0.59
CA ILE A 42 10.02 12.08 1.12
C ILE A 42 9.91 11.57 2.55
N GLY A 43 10.48 10.40 2.84
CA GLY A 43 10.58 9.83 4.19
C GLY A 43 9.26 9.33 4.78
N PHE A 44 8.19 9.16 3.99
CA PHE A 44 6.99 8.46 4.42
C PHE A 44 7.27 6.95 4.49
N SER A 45 6.40 6.20 5.17
CA SER A 45 6.56 4.74 5.26
C SER A 45 6.63 4.11 3.86
N GLU A 46 5.80 4.59 2.93
CA GLU A 46 5.87 4.23 1.51
C GLU A 46 5.61 5.43 0.59
N THR A 47 6.16 5.30 -0.62
CA THR A 47 5.90 6.16 -1.78
C THR A 47 5.54 5.27 -2.97
N THR A 48 4.51 5.62 -3.71
CA THR A 48 4.11 4.88 -4.91
C THR A 48 4.41 5.67 -6.17
N PHE A 49 4.74 4.93 -7.22
CA PHE A 49 5.10 5.45 -8.53
C PHE A 49 4.16 4.86 -9.58
N VAL A 50 3.34 5.71 -10.19
CA VAL A 50 2.42 5.33 -11.26
C VAL A 50 3.17 5.49 -12.58
N GLU A 51 3.54 4.37 -13.21
CA GLU A 51 4.32 4.36 -14.45
C GLU A 51 3.45 4.51 -15.70
N GLY A 52 2.15 4.24 -15.62
CA GLY A 52 1.24 4.40 -16.74
C GLY A 52 0.09 3.41 -16.72
N LYS A 53 -0.67 3.41 -17.80
CA LYS A 53 -1.86 2.58 -17.97
C LYS A 53 -1.70 1.64 -19.16
N SER A 54 -1.98 0.36 -18.96
CA SER A 54 -2.08 -0.66 -20.01
C SER A 54 -3.48 -1.28 -19.97
N ALA A 55 -4.26 -1.11 -21.03
CA ALA A 55 -5.67 -1.47 -21.08
C ALA A 55 -6.47 -0.78 -19.94
N ASN A 56 -6.97 -1.54 -18.96
CA ASN A 56 -7.70 -1.03 -17.79
C ASN A 56 -6.90 -1.17 -16.48
N LYS A 57 -5.59 -1.38 -16.58
CA LYS A 57 -4.72 -1.61 -15.44
C LYS A 57 -3.64 -0.55 -15.35
N TRP A 58 -3.26 -0.19 -14.15
CA TRP A 58 -2.25 0.82 -13.87
C TRP A 58 -1.00 0.15 -13.29
N ASN A 59 0.13 0.33 -13.97
CA ASN A 59 1.41 -0.16 -13.45
C ASN A 59 1.86 0.72 -12.30
N VAL A 60 2.09 0.14 -11.14
CA VAL A 60 2.45 0.85 -9.93
C VAL A 60 3.57 0.12 -9.21
N ARG A 61 4.57 0.88 -8.77
CA ARG A 61 5.67 0.39 -7.94
C ARG A 61 5.60 1.04 -6.56
N ILE A 62 6.01 0.30 -5.54
CA ILE A 62 5.92 0.74 -4.14
C ILE A 62 7.32 0.71 -3.52
N PHE A 63 7.74 1.82 -2.97
CA PHE A 63 9.04 1.96 -2.32
C PHE A 63 8.88 2.42 -0.88
N THR A 64 9.58 1.75 0.02
CA THR A 64 9.91 2.29 1.35
C THR A 64 11.12 3.23 1.22
N PRO A 65 11.52 3.98 2.25
CA PRO A 65 12.76 4.75 2.22
C PRO A 65 14.02 3.94 1.92
N ASN A 66 13.97 2.60 2.09
CA ASN A 66 15.14 1.75 2.00
C ASN A 66 15.13 0.76 0.83
N THR A 67 13.95 0.36 0.33
CA THR A 67 13.83 -0.68 -0.69
C THR A 67 12.48 -0.66 -1.36
N GLU A 68 12.42 -1.17 -2.59
CA GLU A 68 11.17 -1.51 -3.25
C GLU A 68 10.52 -2.73 -2.59
N ILE A 69 9.20 -2.73 -2.49
CA ILE A 69 8.40 -3.84 -1.96
C ILE A 69 7.30 -4.24 -2.96
N PRO A 70 6.96 -5.53 -3.04
CA PRO A 70 6.03 -6.03 -4.05
C PRO A 70 4.58 -5.66 -3.77
N PHE A 71 4.23 -5.36 -2.51
CA PHE A 71 2.87 -5.05 -2.08
C PHE A 71 2.85 -4.30 -0.75
N ALA A 72 1.86 -3.41 -0.59
CA ALA A 72 1.49 -2.84 0.70
C ALA A 72 0.02 -2.38 0.66
N GLY A 73 -0.72 -2.55 1.77
CA GLY A 73 -2.17 -2.34 1.84
C GLY A 73 -2.60 -0.89 1.63
N HIS A 74 -2.17 0.03 2.53
CA HIS A 74 -2.59 1.42 2.42
C HIS A 74 -2.05 2.13 1.16
N PRO A 75 -0.83 1.84 0.64
CA PRO A 75 -0.36 2.40 -0.61
C PRO A 75 -1.23 2.01 -1.80
N THR A 76 -1.70 0.77 -1.85
CA THR A 76 -2.61 0.28 -2.90
C THR A 76 -3.94 1.05 -2.89
N ILE A 77 -4.56 1.21 -1.71
CA ILE A 77 -5.83 1.95 -1.57
C ILE A 77 -5.64 3.43 -1.89
N GLY A 78 -4.61 4.07 -1.33
CA GLY A 78 -4.35 5.49 -1.54
C GLY A 78 -3.99 5.81 -3.00
N THR A 79 -3.21 4.95 -3.67
CA THR A 79 -2.89 5.11 -5.09
C THR A 79 -4.13 4.94 -5.97
N ALA A 80 -4.98 3.96 -5.68
CA ALA A 80 -6.23 3.78 -6.41
C ALA A 80 -7.15 5.01 -6.26
N TYR A 81 -7.22 5.61 -5.08
CA TYR A 81 -7.93 6.87 -4.85
C TYR A 81 -7.38 8.00 -5.72
N ILE A 82 -6.07 8.23 -5.71
CA ILE A 82 -5.43 9.28 -6.52
C ILE A 82 -5.64 9.04 -8.02
N ILE A 83 -5.52 7.80 -8.47
CA ILE A 83 -5.78 7.45 -9.87
C ILE A 83 -7.22 7.81 -10.25
N ARG A 84 -8.19 7.41 -9.43
CA ARG A 84 -9.61 7.65 -9.69
C ARG A 84 -9.96 9.14 -9.73
N GLU A 85 -9.48 9.91 -8.77
CA GLU A 85 -9.89 11.29 -8.57
C GLU A 85 -9.06 12.30 -9.39
N HIS A 86 -7.80 11.98 -9.72
CA HIS A 86 -6.86 12.96 -10.26
C HIS A 86 -6.19 12.56 -11.57
N ILE A 87 -6.07 11.27 -11.88
CA ILE A 87 -5.30 10.80 -13.05
C ILE A 87 -6.23 10.25 -14.14
N ALA A 88 -7.21 9.46 -13.78
CA ALA A 88 -8.14 8.88 -14.75
C ALA A 88 -9.05 9.97 -15.35
N SER A 89 -9.34 9.85 -16.66
CA SER A 89 -10.24 10.79 -17.36
C SER A 89 -11.71 10.71 -16.92
N THR A 90 -12.07 9.59 -16.30
CA THR A 90 -13.37 9.33 -15.68
C THR A 90 -13.11 8.69 -14.33
N ALA A 91 -13.99 8.90 -13.35
CA ALA A 91 -13.89 8.25 -12.05
C ALA A 91 -14.43 6.81 -12.13
N PRO A 92 -13.58 5.78 -12.36
CA PRO A 92 -14.04 4.40 -12.52
C PRO A 92 -14.49 3.80 -11.19
N ASP A 93 -15.47 2.88 -11.23
CA ASP A 93 -15.90 2.15 -10.04
C ASP A 93 -14.86 1.11 -9.58
N THR A 94 -13.95 0.71 -10.46
CA THR A 94 -12.85 -0.20 -10.15
C THR A 94 -11.56 0.31 -10.79
N VAL A 95 -10.53 0.44 -9.98
CA VAL A 95 -9.14 0.71 -10.39
C VAL A 95 -8.33 -0.57 -10.17
N THR A 96 -7.75 -1.13 -11.22
CA THR A 96 -6.87 -2.29 -11.08
C THR A 96 -5.41 -1.84 -11.13
N LEU A 97 -4.65 -2.16 -10.09
CA LEU A 97 -3.22 -1.90 -10.02
C LEU A 97 -2.45 -3.18 -10.37
N GLU A 98 -1.47 -3.06 -11.27
CA GLU A 98 -0.46 -4.09 -11.52
C GLU A 98 0.72 -3.81 -10.59
N LEU A 99 0.86 -4.64 -9.57
CA LEU A 99 1.90 -4.59 -8.54
C LEU A 99 2.87 -5.76 -8.66
N GLY A 100 3.93 -5.79 -7.88
CA GLY A 100 4.88 -6.90 -7.83
C GLY A 100 4.25 -8.27 -7.51
N VAL A 101 3.14 -8.30 -6.78
CA VAL A 101 2.34 -9.51 -6.47
C VAL A 101 1.29 -9.84 -7.55
N GLY A 102 1.17 -9.04 -8.61
CA GLY A 102 0.15 -9.19 -9.66
C GLY A 102 -0.96 -8.14 -9.60
N SER A 103 -2.07 -8.44 -10.27
CA SER A 103 -3.22 -7.53 -10.39
C SER A 103 -4.02 -7.46 -9.10
N ILE A 104 -4.17 -6.26 -8.56
CA ILE A 104 -4.98 -5.98 -7.37
C ILE A 104 -6.13 -5.04 -7.75
N PRO A 105 -7.38 -5.50 -7.81
CA PRO A 105 -8.53 -4.64 -8.01
C PRO A 105 -8.91 -3.90 -6.72
N VAL A 106 -9.18 -2.61 -6.86
CA VAL A 106 -9.73 -1.75 -5.82
C VAL A 106 -11.06 -1.21 -6.30
N THR A 107 -12.15 -1.57 -5.63
CA THR A 107 -13.52 -1.25 -6.01
C THR A 107 -14.12 -0.24 -5.05
N VAL A 108 -14.83 0.73 -5.60
CA VAL A 108 -15.63 1.69 -4.81
C VAL A 108 -16.94 1.01 -4.41
N ARG A 109 -17.27 1.10 -3.14
CA ARG A 109 -18.55 0.61 -2.59
C ARG A 109 -19.14 1.67 -1.67
N GLU A 110 -20.43 1.75 -1.61
CA GLU A 110 -21.11 2.54 -0.58
C GLU A 110 -21.13 1.76 0.74
N HIS A 111 -20.69 2.42 1.80
CA HIS A 111 -20.76 1.91 3.15
C HIS A 111 -21.15 3.06 4.10
N ASP A 112 -22.24 2.89 4.85
CA ASP A 112 -22.79 3.90 5.76
C ASP A 112 -23.05 5.28 5.11
N GLY A 113 -23.54 5.29 3.86
CA GLY A 113 -23.83 6.50 3.10
C GLY A 113 -22.59 7.24 2.56
N HIS A 114 -21.45 6.55 2.50
CA HIS A 114 -20.20 7.09 1.98
C HIS A 114 -19.51 6.13 1.02
N GLU A 115 -18.85 6.68 0.01
CA GLU A 115 -17.96 5.89 -0.85
C GLU A 115 -16.74 5.43 -0.04
N THR A 116 -16.46 4.14 -0.13
CA THR A 116 -15.31 3.48 0.50
C THR A 116 -14.61 2.61 -0.53
N LEU A 117 -13.28 2.62 -0.53
CA LEU A 117 -12.49 1.77 -1.41
C LEU A 117 -12.22 0.42 -0.74
N TRP A 118 -12.46 -0.63 -1.51
CA TRP A 118 -12.29 -2.03 -1.09
C TRP A 118 -11.26 -2.71 -1.99
N MET A 119 -10.16 -3.12 -1.40
CA MET A 119 -9.10 -3.86 -2.07
C MET A 119 -9.38 -5.36 -1.96
N GLU A 120 -9.24 -6.08 -3.07
CA GLU A 120 -9.26 -7.54 -3.07
C GLU A 120 -7.81 -8.04 -2.89
N GLN A 121 -7.51 -8.47 -1.66
CA GLN A 121 -6.18 -8.96 -1.31
C GLN A 121 -5.99 -10.43 -1.69
N GLN A 122 -4.75 -10.81 -2.00
CA GLN A 122 -4.38 -12.21 -2.18
C GLN A 122 -4.65 -13.01 -0.89
N PRO A 123 -5.02 -14.31 -0.99
CA PRO A 123 -5.17 -15.16 0.18
C PRO A 123 -3.88 -15.22 1.01
N PRO A 124 -3.97 -15.22 2.36
CA PRO A 124 -2.80 -15.31 3.20
C PRO A 124 -2.11 -16.67 3.09
N GLU A 125 -0.80 -16.68 3.07
CA GLU A 125 0.02 -17.89 3.21
C GLU A 125 0.52 -18.00 4.65
N PHE A 126 0.16 -19.11 5.31
CA PHE A 126 0.55 -19.39 6.69
C PHE A 126 1.87 -20.13 6.71
N GLY A 127 2.88 -19.54 7.33
CA GLY A 127 4.20 -20.10 7.54
C GLY A 127 4.32 -20.88 8.86
N PRO A 128 5.53 -21.09 9.36
CA PRO A 128 5.76 -21.84 10.57
C PRO A 128 5.20 -21.13 11.82
N GLU A 129 4.70 -21.94 12.76
CA GLU A 129 4.39 -21.47 14.11
C GLU A 129 5.68 -21.28 14.91
N LEU A 130 5.69 -20.24 15.72
CA LEU A 130 6.77 -19.90 16.66
C LEU A 130 6.30 -20.09 18.09
N SER A 131 7.22 -20.27 19.03
CA SER A 131 6.84 -20.32 20.43
C SER A 131 6.47 -18.91 20.95
N HIS A 132 5.48 -18.85 21.88
CA HIS A 132 5.12 -17.62 22.56
C HIS A 132 6.32 -16.97 23.25
N LYS A 133 7.20 -17.80 23.82
CA LYS A 133 8.45 -17.31 24.43
C LYS A 133 9.35 -16.60 23.43
N ALA A 134 9.50 -17.12 22.20
CA ALA A 134 10.31 -16.47 21.18
C ALA A 134 9.74 -15.09 20.80
N LEU A 135 8.41 -14.97 20.73
CA LEU A 135 7.75 -13.69 20.48
C LEU A 135 7.96 -12.72 21.65
N ALA A 136 7.75 -13.19 22.89
CA ALA A 136 7.96 -12.38 24.09
C ALA A 136 9.40 -11.86 24.19
N ASP A 137 10.41 -12.71 23.94
CA ASP A 137 11.82 -12.34 23.94
C ASP A 137 12.12 -11.24 22.90
N VAL A 138 11.58 -11.35 21.67
CA VAL A 138 11.78 -10.34 20.61
C VAL A 138 11.11 -9.01 20.97
N LEU A 139 9.93 -9.05 21.56
CA LEU A 139 9.19 -7.85 21.97
C LEU A 139 9.65 -7.28 23.33
N SER A 140 10.56 -7.95 24.02
CA SER A 140 10.99 -7.59 25.38
C SER A 140 9.83 -7.55 26.38
N LEU A 141 8.90 -8.51 26.26
CA LEU A 141 7.74 -8.68 27.12
C LEU A 141 7.90 -9.90 28.04
N ASP A 142 7.11 -9.95 29.11
CA ASP A 142 6.96 -11.16 29.91
C ASP A 142 6.15 -12.21 29.15
N ASP A 143 6.54 -13.49 29.20
CA ASP A 143 5.82 -14.62 28.60
C ASP A 143 4.33 -14.63 28.95
N ALA A 144 3.99 -14.26 30.18
CA ALA A 144 2.62 -14.20 30.67
C ALA A 144 1.76 -13.12 29.99
N THR A 145 2.38 -12.20 29.25
CA THR A 145 1.68 -11.13 28.50
C THR A 145 1.17 -11.60 27.14
N ILE A 146 1.73 -12.69 26.63
CA ILE A 146 1.32 -13.22 25.32
C ILE A 146 0.06 -14.07 25.49
N ASP A 147 -0.97 -13.73 24.71
CA ASP A 147 -2.18 -14.54 24.63
C ASP A 147 -1.89 -15.91 24.03
N THR A 148 -2.23 -16.97 24.74
CA THR A 148 -1.97 -18.36 24.32
C THR A 148 -3.13 -18.98 23.54
N ASP A 149 -4.25 -18.28 23.39
CA ASP A 149 -5.43 -18.77 22.67
C ASP A 149 -5.24 -18.68 21.15
N LEU A 150 -4.25 -17.89 20.70
CA LEU A 150 -3.91 -17.74 19.29
C LEU A 150 -2.48 -18.23 19.02
N PRO A 151 -2.24 -18.91 17.87
CA PRO A 151 -0.90 -19.30 17.50
C PRO A 151 -0.05 -18.06 17.13
N VAL A 152 1.20 -18.06 17.54
CA VAL A 152 2.22 -17.13 17.02
C VAL A 152 2.71 -17.69 15.70
N GLN A 153 2.30 -17.10 14.60
CA GLN A 153 2.57 -17.66 13.27
C GLN A 153 3.02 -16.58 12.29
N VAL A 154 3.98 -16.92 11.45
CA VAL A 154 4.34 -16.09 10.30
C VAL A 154 3.21 -16.16 9.28
N VAL A 155 2.75 -15.00 8.81
CA VAL A 155 1.72 -14.90 7.76
C VAL A 155 2.24 -13.93 6.70
N SER A 156 2.20 -14.38 5.44
CA SER A 156 2.53 -13.57 4.26
C SER A 156 1.28 -13.35 3.41
N THR A 157 1.19 -12.21 2.77
CA THR A 157 0.11 -11.85 1.83
C THR A 157 0.69 -11.23 0.58
#